data_13311412b840fde9cf66476924e75222
#
_entry.id   13311412b840fde9cf66476924e75222
#
_cell.length_a   1.000
_cell.length_b   1.000
_cell.length_c   1.000
_cell.angle_alpha   90.00
_cell.angle_beta   90.00
_cell.angle_gamma   90.00
#
_symmetry.space_group_name_H-M   'P 1'
#
loop_
_entity.id
_entity.type
_entity.pdbx_description
1 polymer ?
#
loop_
_entity_poly.entity_id
_entity_poly.type
_entity_poly.pdbx_seq_one_letter_code
_entity_poly.pdbx_strand_id
1 'polypeptide(L)'
;DGIRTMNITHTGELGYVLYVPNEFALHVYNCLVETGQKYNLKHVGYFAMKALRVEKFYAFWGQDLGTTTTPLECGRSWRVKFDVSHYSYFNEKICKFIF
;
A
#
# COMPACT_ATOMS: atom_id res chain seq x y z
N ASP A 1 17.23 -0.45 -19.38
CA ASP A 1 16.49 -0.98 -18.24
C ASP A 1 15.65 0.13 -17.64
N GLY A 2 14.33 -0.08 -17.63
CA GLY A 2 13.38 0.93 -17.22
C GLY A 2 13.15 0.95 -15.71
N ILE A 3 12.66 2.08 -15.20
CA ILE A 3 12.18 2.21 -13.81
C ILE A 3 10.82 1.49 -13.72
N ARG A 4 10.69 0.57 -12.77
CA ARG A 4 9.42 -0.08 -12.50
C ARG A 4 8.54 0.85 -11.67
N THR A 5 7.36 1.13 -12.18
CA THR A 5 6.36 1.95 -11.48
C THR A 5 5.14 1.10 -11.17
N MET A 6 4.69 1.14 -9.92
CA MET A 6 3.48 0.44 -9.49
C MET A 6 2.50 1.44 -8.88
N ASN A 7 1.23 1.34 -9.29
CA ASN A 7 0.15 2.10 -8.66
C ASN A 7 -0.23 1.43 -7.34
N ILE A 8 0.42 1.85 -6.27
CA ILE A 8 0.20 1.36 -4.91
C ILE A 8 0.12 2.56 -3.99
N THR A 9 -0.77 2.50 -3.02
CA THR A 9 -0.92 3.55 -2.01
C THR A 9 -0.77 3.00 -0.60
N HIS A 10 -0.06 3.73 0.25
CA HIS A 10 0.01 3.49 1.69
C HIS A 10 -0.95 4.38 2.48
N THR A 11 -1.50 5.40 1.84
CA THR A 11 -2.32 6.44 2.50
C THR A 11 -3.78 6.44 2.06
N GLY A 12 -4.12 5.63 1.06
CA GLY A 12 -5.45 5.64 0.46
C GLY A 12 -5.66 6.75 -0.58
N GLU A 13 -4.64 7.57 -0.84
CA GLU A 13 -4.63 8.53 -1.94
C GLU A 13 -4.08 7.89 -3.21
N LEU A 14 -4.31 8.51 -4.37
CA LEU A 14 -3.64 8.10 -5.60
C LEU A 14 -2.13 8.16 -5.40
N GLY A 15 -1.44 7.05 -5.58
CA GLY A 15 -0.02 6.96 -5.31
C GLY A 15 0.71 6.00 -6.24
N TYR A 16 2.00 6.19 -6.32
CA TYR A 16 2.90 5.37 -7.10
C TYR A 16 4.15 5.03 -6.30
N VAL A 17 4.59 3.80 -6.39
CA VAL A 17 5.88 3.36 -5.88
C VAL A 17 6.82 3.18 -7.06
N LEU A 18 8.00 3.78 -6.96
CA LEU A 18 9.04 3.70 -7.97
C LEU A 18 10.15 2.78 -7.49
N TYR A 19 10.45 1.77 -8.26
CA TYR A 19 11.60 0.89 -8.02
C TYR A 19 12.73 1.36 -8.94
N VAL A 20 13.71 2.02 -8.34
CA VAL A 20 14.81 2.66 -9.05
C VAL A 20 16.11 1.97 -8.69
N PRO A 21 16.92 1.50 -9.65
CA PRO A 21 18.29 1.05 -9.37
C PRO A 21 19.10 2.15 -8.71
N ASN A 22 19.98 1.76 -7.78
CA ASN A 22 20.74 2.71 -6.96
C ASN A 22 21.52 3.74 -7.78
N GLU A 23 22.10 3.30 -8.89
CA GLU A 23 22.89 4.14 -9.79
C GLU A 23 22.07 5.28 -10.44
N PHE A 24 20.76 5.11 -10.56
CA PHE A 24 19.87 6.13 -11.13
C PHE A 24 19.08 6.90 -10.08
N ALA A 25 19.19 6.55 -8.81
CA ALA A 25 18.35 7.11 -7.75
C ALA A 25 18.42 8.64 -7.65
N LEU A 26 19.64 9.20 -7.67
CA LEU A 26 19.84 10.64 -7.58
C LEU A 26 19.31 11.37 -8.82
N HIS A 27 19.54 10.81 -10.00
CA HIS A 27 19.05 11.40 -11.25
C HIS A 27 17.51 11.43 -11.28
N VAL A 28 16.88 10.32 -10.95
CA VAL A 28 15.41 10.22 -10.92
C VAL A 28 14.82 11.17 -9.89
N TYR A 29 15.42 11.25 -8.70
CA TYR A 29 14.99 12.17 -7.66
C TYR A 29 15.05 13.64 -8.14
N ASN A 30 16.16 14.05 -8.73
CA ASN A 30 16.32 15.42 -9.25
C ASN A 30 15.29 15.74 -10.34
N CYS A 31 15.07 14.83 -11.29
CA CYS A 31 14.05 15.01 -12.33
C CYS A 31 12.65 15.14 -11.75
N LEU A 32 12.32 14.35 -10.73
CA LEU A 32 11.02 14.43 -10.05
C LEU A 32 10.86 15.76 -9.31
N VAL A 33 11.90 16.21 -8.60
CA VAL A 33 11.85 17.48 -7.85
C VAL A 33 11.70 18.65 -8.82
N GLU A 34 12.52 18.73 -9.86
CA GLU A 34 12.44 19.79 -10.86
C GLU A 34 11.07 19.86 -11.56
N THR A 35 10.59 18.69 -12.01
CA THR A 35 9.28 18.61 -12.66
C THR A 35 8.16 18.93 -11.68
N GLY A 36 8.30 18.50 -10.44
CA GLY A 36 7.30 18.64 -9.39
C GLY A 36 7.12 20.07 -8.88
N GLN A 37 8.12 20.95 -9.04
CA GLN A 37 8.05 22.34 -8.58
C GLN A 37 6.82 23.07 -9.14
N LYS A 38 6.52 22.90 -10.43
CA LYS A 38 5.35 23.51 -11.07
C LYS A 38 4.02 22.96 -10.57
N TYR A 39 4.03 21.81 -9.90
CA TYR A 39 2.85 21.17 -9.29
C TYR A 39 2.83 21.31 -7.77
N ASN A 40 3.67 22.19 -7.20
CA ASN A 40 3.76 22.38 -5.75
C ASN A 40 4.12 21.10 -4.98
N LEU A 41 5.03 20.29 -5.52
CA LEU A 41 5.51 19.07 -4.89
C LEU A 41 6.06 19.37 -3.50
N LYS A 42 5.67 18.55 -2.52
CA LYS A 42 6.14 18.62 -1.14
C LYS A 42 6.80 17.30 -0.74
N HIS A 43 7.89 17.41 0.00
CA HIS A 43 8.48 16.24 0.63
C HIS A 43 7.69 15.87 1.87
N VAL A 44 7.38 14.59 2.01
CA VAL A 44 6.59 14.05 3.12
C VAL A 44 7.39 12.98 3.82
N GLY A 45 7.51 13.11 5.13
CA GLY A 45 8.20 12.15 5.97
C GLY A 45 7.25 11.07 6.52
N TYR A 46 7.84 10.13 7.24
CA TYR A 46 7.17 8.97 7.79
C TYR A 46 6.01 9.30 8.74
N PHE A 47 6.16 10.32 9.58
CA PHE A 47 5.10 10.71 10.52
C PHE A 47 3.87 11.29 9.81
N ALA A 48 4.09 12.12 8.80
CA ALA A 48 2.99 12.66 8.00
C ALA A 48 2.28 11.53 7.22
N MET A 49 3.03 10.58 6.67
CA MET A 49 2.45 9.40 6.02
C MET A 49 1.60 8.57 6.99
N LYS A 50 2.04 8.42 8.26
CA LYS A 50 1.24 7.76 9.30
C LYS A 50 -0.09 8.48 9.56
N ALA A 51 -0.08 9.80 9.67
CA ALA A 51 -1.30 10.59 9.85
C ALA A 51 -2.27 10.43 8.68
N LEU A 52 -1.76 10.56 7.46
CA LEU A 52 -2.57 10.43 6.24
C LEU A 52 -3.24 9.05 6.12
N ARG A 53 -2.53 7.96 6.44
CA ARG A 53 -3.11 6.62 6.37
C ARG A 53 -4.21 6.40 7.39
N VAL A 54 -4.06 6.96 8.60
CA VAL A 54 -5.05 6.85 9.67
C VAL A 54 -6.35 7.56 9.30
N GLU A 55 -6.28 8.70 8.64
CA GLU A 55 -7.46 9.44 8.16
C GLU A 55 -8.38 8.56 7.27
N LYS A 56 -7.79 7.65 6.50
CA LYS A 56 -8.53 6.73 5.61
C LYS A 56 -8.59 5.29 6.14
N PHE A 57 -8.19 5.06 7.36
CA PHE A 57 -8.18 3.73 7.98
C PHE A 57 -7.33 2.70 7.20
N TYR A 58 -6.19 3.13 6.68
CA TYR A 58 -5.22 2.25 6.04
C TYR A 58 -4.32 1.60 7.08
N ALA A 59 -4.50 0.31 7.29
CA ALA A 59 -3.75 -0.47 8.27
C ALA A 59 -2.30 -0.69 7.81
N PHE A 60 -1.39 -0.67 8.77
CA PHE A 60 0.03 -0.88 8.54
C PHE A 60 0.46 -2.25 9.06
N TRP A 61 1.16 -3.00 8.21
CA TRP A 61 1.69 -4.29 8.62
C TRP A 61 2.73 -4.16 9.72
N GLY A 62 2.64 -5.02 10.72
CA GLY A 62 3.51 -5.02 11.89
C GLY A 62 3.06 -4.10 13.03
N GLN A 63 2.25 -3.08 12.74
CA GLN A 63 1.65 -2.22 13.77
C GLN A 63 0.17 -2.57 14.01
N ASP A 64 -0.62 -2.55 12.95
CA ASP A 64 -2.09 -2.73 13.02
C ASP A 64 -2.49 -4.14 12.59
N LEU A 65 -1.69 -4.77 11.75
CA LEU A 65 -1.90 -6.10 11.21
C LEU A 65 -0.70 -6.99 11.50
N GLY A 66 -0.98 -8.24 11.85
CA GLY A 66 0.02 -9.26 12.05
C GLY A 66 -0.42 -10.59 11.46
N THR A 67 0.41 -11.61 11.60
CA THR A 67 0.10 -12.97 11.13
C THR A 67 -1.07 -13.61 11.86
N THR A 68 -1.44 -13.10 13.03
CA THR A 68 -2.52 -13.60 13.87
C THR A 68 -3.82 -12.79 13.72
N THR A 69 -3.78 -11.64 13.06
CA THR A 69 -4.94 -10.76 12.87
C THR A 69 -5.73 -11.16 11.64
N THR A 70 -6.99 -11.51 11.81
CA THR A 70 -7.86 -11.84 10.68
C THR A 70 -8.42 -10.60 10.01
N PRO A 71 -8.84 -10.67 8.72
CA PRO A 71 -9.49 -9.56 8.04
C PRO A 71 -10.77 -9.09 8.73
N LEU A 72 -11.46 -9.98 9.39
CA LEU A 72 -12.70 -9.67 10.12
C LEU A 72 -12.41 -8.82 11.36
N GLU A 73 -11.40 -9.22 12.13
CA GLU A 73 -10.97 -8.50 13.35
C GLU A 73 -10.46 -7.09 13.02
N CYS A 74 -9.82 -6.90 11.88
CA CYS A 74 -9.35 -5.58 11.45
C CYS A 74 -10.39 -4.75 10.67
N GLY A 75 -11.67 -5.17 10.67
CA GLY A 75 -12.76 -4.43 10.02
C GLY A 75 -12.73 -4.46 8.50
N ARG A 76 -12.11 -5.49 7.90
CA ARG A 76 -11.94 -5.61 6.43
C ARG A 76 -12.74 -6.78 5.84
N SER A 77 -13.89 -7.10 6.43
CA SER A 77 -14.78 -8.16 5.94
C SER A 77 -15.15 -8.01 4.47
N TRP A 78 -15.29 -6.77 3.99
CA TRP A 78 -15.61 -6.44 2.60
C TRP A 78 -14.50 -6.85 1.59
N ARG A 79 -13.30 -7.14 2.06
CA ARG A 79 -12.20 -7.69 1.24
C ARG A 79 -12.15 -9.21 1.21
N VAL A 80 -13.06 -9.84 1.94
CA VAL A 80 -13.13 -11.29 2.02
C VAL A 80 -14.25 -11.78 1.15
N LYS A 81 -13.94 -12.67 0.24
CA LYS A 81 -14.95 -13.33 -0.58
C LYS A 81 -15.45 -14.57 0.17
N PHE A 82 -16.67 -14.53 0.68
CA PHE A 82 -17.29 -15.64 1.42
C PHE A 82 -17.92 -16.69 0.47
N ASP A 83 -18.32 -16.28 -0.74
CA ASP A 83 -18.94 -17.13 -1.77
C ASP A 83 -17.93 -17.96 -2.57
N VAL A 84 -17.13 -18.79 -1.93
CA VAL A 84 -16.22 -19.68 -2.67
C VAL A 84 -16.79 -21.09 -2.66
N SER A 85 -17.58 -21.43 -3.67
CA SER A 85 -18.19 -22.76 -3.82
C SER A 85 -17.18 -23.87 -4.17
N HIS A 86 -15.92 -23.54 -4.38
CA HIS A 86 -14.89 -24.50 -4.76
C HIS A 86 -13.62 -24.34 -3.93
N TYR A 87 -13.59 -24.91 -2.77
CA TYR A 87 -12.42 -25.49 -2.08
C TYR A 87 -12.82 -25.86 -0.65
N SER A 88 -13.49 -26.98 -0.50
CA SER A 88 -13.96 -27.55 0.76
C SER A 88 -12.89 -28.33 1.52
N TYR A 89 -11.62 -28.00 1.43
CA TYR A 89 -10.58 -28.76 2.12
C TYR A 89 -9.79 -28.03 3.20
N PHE A 90 -10.09 -26.77 3.46
CA PHE A 90 -9.54 -26.10 4.62
C PHE A 90 -10.64 -25.37 5.37
N ASN A 91 -10.81 -25.76 6.62
CA ASN A 91 -11.72 -25.22 7.60
C ASN A 91 -12.13 -23.76 7.40
N GLU A 92 -13.34 -23.42 7.79
CA GLU A 92 -14.07 -22.15 7.83
C GLU A 92 -13.27 -20.91 8.28
N LYS A 93 -11.96 -21.02 8.49
CA LYS A 93 -11.08 -19.96 8.98
C LYS A 93 -10.11 -19.36 7.95
N ILE A 94 -10.07 -19.86 6.73
CA ILE A 94 -9.17 -19.30 5.70
C ILE A 94 -9.96 -18.52 4.67
N CYS A 95 -10.08 -17.26 4.92
CA CYS A 95 -10.59 -16.30 3.96
C CYS A 95 -9.51 -16.03 2.90
N LYS A 96 -9.81 -16.22 1.61
CA LYS A 96 -8.93 -15.77 0.54
C LYS A 96 -8.95 -14.25 0.45
N PHE A 97 -7.78 -13.65 0.61
CA PHE A 97 -7.57 -12.23 0.30
C PHE A 97 -7.62 -12.02 -1.21
N ILE A 98 -8.39 -11.04 -1.64
CA ILE A 98 -8.31 -10.47 -2.99
C ILE A 98 -7.58 -9.13 -2.81
N PHE A 99 -6.38 -9.05 -3.38
CA PHE A 99 -5.65 -7.80 -3.50
C PHE A 99 -6.06 -7.07 -4.77
#